data_1df73e43401750772e943e4e2a7ab4e9
#
_entry.id   1df73e43401750772e943e4e2a7ab4e9
#
_cell.length_a   1.000
_cell.length_b   1.000
_cell.length_c   1.000
_cell.angle_alpha   90.00
_cell.angle_beta   90.00
_cell.angle_gamma   90.00
#
_symmetry.space_group_name_H-M   'P 1'
#
loop_
_entity.id
_entity.type
_entity.pdbx_description
1 polymer ?
#
loop_
_entity_poly.entity_id
_entity_poly.type
_entity_poly.pdbx_seq_one_letter_code
_entity_poly.pdbx_strand_id
1 'polypeptide(L)'
;MKNLHIEHPEDTILTGDLSVLDAFANGMKNSYSVKIDGSPAIIWGTNPENGKFFVGTKSVFNKRTPKVNYSIQDIERNYPLHTDFELNSILIRCFNCLPRIGFEGRVFQGDFIGYGGYRDYKPNTVSYTFDTVQNVGVVVAPHTEYKGTTLKDMNAEPLKEKLDPTMFVQPSAWIAGQGSLPGKGTTTDIDMMIGFARQMATLVDFATPKEAELLKKDLNAYIRDGDEVIAEEFANYQLIRLWLLVKSIKTVVRYIMRDDFKCDCFIANEYITGEGYVMSSKHGTYKLVDREIFSYYNFNIIRS
;
A
#
# COMPACT_ATOMS: atom_id res chain seq x y z
N MET A 1 -2.85 -2.61 19.10
CA MET A 1 -2.69 -2.82 17.65
C MET A 1 -1.50 -1.99 17.20
N LYS A 2 -0.40 -2.61 16.74
CA LYS A 2 0.60 -1.89 15.98
C LYS A 2 -0.01 -1.70 14.57
N ASN A 3 -0.31 -0.46 14.19
CA ASN A 3 -0.54 -0.13 12.80
C ASN A 3 0.78 -0.42 12.08
N LEU A 4 0.86 -1.56 11.42
CA LEU A 4 1.97 -1.85 10.52
C LEU A 4 1.77 -0.98 9.28
N HIS A 5 2.31 0.24 9.34
CA HIS A 5 2.53 0.96 8.11
C HIS A 5 3.52 0.14 7.27
N ILE A 6 3.13 -0.17 6.04
CA ILE A 6 4.06 -0.77 5.10
C ILE A 6 5.12 0.30 4.81
N GLU A 7 6.37 0.00 5.13
CA GLU A 7 7.48 0.93 4.97
C GLU A 7 8.02 0.89 3.53
N HIS A 8 8.71 1.96 3.16
CA HIS A 8 9.55 1.94 1.97
C HIS A 8 10.81 1.13 2.25
N PRO A 9 11.32 0.34 1.28
CA PRO A 9 12.54 -0.47 1.45
C PRO A 9 13.72 0.32 2.01
N GLU A 10 13.97 1.49 1.45
CA GLU A 10 15.06 2.35 1.83
C GLU A 10 14.96 2.91 3.26
N ASP A 11 13.76 3.03 3.81
CA ASP A 11 13.58 3.59 5.16
C ASP A 11 13.87 2.56 6.26
N THR A 12 13.73 1.27 5.96
CA THR A 12 13.97 0.20 6.96
C THR A 12 15.44 0.09 7.34
N ILE A 13 16.34 0.39 6.39
CA ILE A 13 17.79 0.24 6.64
C ILE A 13 18.35 1.30 7.59
N LEU A 14 17.64 2.39 7.83
CA LEU A 14 18.14 3.49 8.68
C LEU A 14 18.45 3.00 10.11
N THR A 15 17.74 2.01 10.61
CA THR A 15 17.95 1.41 11.93
C THR A 15 18.73 0.10 11.89
N GLY A 16 19.32 -0.27 10.75
CA GLY A 16 20.08 -1.50 10.57
C GLY A 16 19.24 -2.75 10.26
N ASP A 17 17.95 -2.58 9.95
CA ASP A 17 17.14 -3.69 9.44
C ASP A 17 17.45 -3.91 7.96
N LEU A 18 18.32 -4.88 7.68
CA LEU A 18 18.76 -5.24 6.35
C LEU A 18 17.91 -6.36 5.72
N SER A 19 16.81 -6.77 6.35
CA SER A 19 15.91 -7.83 5.86
C SER A 19 15.34 -7.54 4.47
N VAL A 20 15.23 -6.27 4.10
CA VAL A 20 14.83 -5.84 2.76
C VAL A 20 15.81 -6.27 1.67
N LEU A 21 17.11 -6.36 1.96
CA LEU A 21 18.11 -6.86 1.00
C LEU A 21 17.91 -8.37 0.74
N ASP A 22 17.49 -9.12 1.77
CA ASP A 22 17.13 -10.53 1.62
C ASP A 22 15.81 -10.68 0.84
N ALA A 23 14.86 -9.76 1.05
CA ALA A 23 13.63 -9.73 0.26
C ALA A 23 13.94 -9.48 -1.22
N PHE A 24 14.78 -8.51 -1.57
CA PHE A 24 15.19 -8.27 -2.96
C PHE A 24 15.95 -9.44 -3.56
N ALA A 25 16.91 -10.05 -2.85
CA ALA A 25 17.64 -11.24 -3.30
C ALA A 25 16.74 -12.46 -3.57
N ASN A 26 15.59 -12.53 -2.89
CA ASN A 26 14.59 -13.58 -3.10
C ASN A 26 13.44 -13.11 -4.01
N GLY A 27 13.62 -12.08 -4.81
CA GLY A 27 12.58 -11.41 -5.57
C GLY A 27 11.62 -12.35 -6.32
N MET A 28 12.14 -13.39 -6.94
CA MET A 28 11.34 -14.39 -7.68
C MET A 28 10.40 -15.23 -6.80
N LYS A 29 10.61 -15.28 -5.49
CA LYS A 29 9.81 -16.06 -4.52
C LYS A 29 8.83 -15.21 -3.75
N ASN A 30 8.87 -13.89 -3.95
CA ASN A 30 7.97 -12.96 -3.29
C ASN A 30 6.63 -12.89 -4.00
N SER A 31 5.61 -12.45 -3.27
CA SER A 31 4.31 -12.07 -3.84
C SER A 31 4.30 -10.57 -4.11
N TYR A 32 3.70 -10.19 -5.23
CA TYR A 32 3.56 -8.78 -5.61
C TYR A 32 2.11 -8.48 -5.96
N SER A 33 1.67 -7.28 -5.63
CA SER A 33 0.38 -6.74 -6.05
C SER A 33 0.55 -5.30 -6.52
N VAL A 34 -0.29 -4.86 -7.44
CA VAL A 34 -0.37 -3.45 -7.81
C VAL A 34 -0.89 -2.67 -6.61
N LYS A 35 -0.22 -1.55 -6.30
CA LYS A 35 -0.74 -0.64 -5.29
C LYS A 35 -1.74 0.30 -5.93
N ILE A 36 -2.97 0.25 -5.44
CA ILE A 36 -4.05 1.15 -5.82
C ILE A 36 -4.36 2.04 -4.63
N ASP A 37 -4.52 3.32 -4.88
CA ASP A 37 -4.84 4.31 -3.85
C ASP A 37 -6.28 4.75 -3.94
N GLY A 38 -6.96 4.78 -2.83
CA GLY A 38 -8.36 5.20 -2.73
C GLY A 38 -8.71 5.70 -1.33
N SER A 39 -9.88 6.30 -1.20
CA SER A 39 -10.35 6.88 0.06
C SER A 39 -11.87 6.84 0.13
N PRO A 40 -12.44 6.55 1.29
CA PRO A 40 -11.81 6.13 2.55
C PRO A 40 -11.38 4.65 2.53
N ALA A 41 -10.53 4.27 3.50
CA ALA A 41 -10.26 2.86 3.78
C ALA A 41 -11.47 2.21 4.45
N ILE A 42 -11.98 1.15 3.83
CA ILE A 42 -13.14 0.38 4.28
C ILE A 42 -12.68 -0.90 4.97
N ILE A 43 -13.25 -1.19 6.13
CA ILE A 43 -13.11 -2.46 6.83
C ILE A 43 -14.44 -3.20 6.74
N TRP A 44 -14.40 -4.48 6.33
CA TRP A 44 -15.61 -5.32 6.27
C TRP A 44 -15.28 -6.78 6.55
N GLY A 45 -16.28 -7.55 6.85
CA GLY A 45 -16.15 -8.99 7.08
C GLY A 45 -17.08 -9.49 8.18
N THR A 46 -16.76 -10.64 8.74
CA THR A 46 -17.52 -11.27 9.82
C THR A 46 -16.80 -11.09 11.15
N ASN A 47 -17.46 -10.46 12.11
CA ASN A 47 -16.90 -10.33 13.45
C ASN A 47 -16.76 -11.71 14.12
N PRO A 48 -15.55 -12.16 14.47
CA PRO A 48 -15.32 -13.48 15.04
C PRO A 48 -16.01 -13.68 16.41
N GLU A 49 -16.33 -12.59 17.13
CA GLU A 49 -16.96 -12.66 18.44
C GLU A 49 -18.45 -13.01 18.37
N ASN A 50 -19.14 -12.69 17.27
CA ASN A 50 -20.60 -12.87 17.19
C ASN A 50 -21.12 -13.39 15.85
N GLY A 51 -20.23 -13.64 14.88
CA GLY A 51 -20.58 -14.17 13.55
C GLY A 51 -21.36 -13.21 12.66
N LYS A 52 -21.50 -11.92 13.03
CA LYS A 52 -22.28 -10.95 12.24
C LYS A 52 -21.40 -10.24 11.22
N PHE A 53 -21.92 -10.09 10.01
CA PHE A 53 -21.30 -9.23 9.00
C PHE A 53 -21.33 -7.77 9.47
N PHE A 54 -20.26 -7.05 9.20
CA PHE A 54 -20.17 -5.63 9.49
C PHE A 54 -19.38 -4.88 8.41
N VAL A 55 -19.56 -3.56 8.36
CA VAL A 55 -18.69 -2.63 7.66
C VAL A 55 -18.31 -1.47 8.57
N GLY A 56 -17.19 -0.81 8.27
CA GLY A 56 -16.76 0.39 8.97
C GLY A 56 -15.46 0.95 8.42
N THR A 57 -14.82 1.77 9.21
CA THR A 57 -13.46 2.27 8.99
C THR A 57 -12.52 1.66 10.03
N LYS A 58 -11.25 2.07 10.08
CA LYS A 58 -10.32 1.64 11.15
C LYS A 58 -10.84 1.89 12.57
N SER A 59 -11.87 2.73 12.74
CA SER A 59 -12.53 2.97 14.03
C SER A 59 -13.20 1.72 14.62
N VAL A 60 -13.45 0.67 13.83
CA VAL A 60 -13.97 -0.62 14.32
C VAL A 60 -13.02 -1.28 15.33
N PHE A 61 -11.73 -0.96 15.25
CA PHE A 61 -10.68 -1.47 16.12
C PHE A 61 -10.38 -0.57 17.34
N ASN A 62 -11.11 0.53 17.52
CA ASN A 62 -10.90 1.42 18.65
C ASN A 62 -11.14 0.68 19.97
N LYS A 63 -10.21 0.85 20.92
CA LYS A 63 -10.26 0.14 22.20
C LYS A 63 -11.41 0.63 23.11
N ARG A 64 -11.70 1.94 23.08
CA ARG A 64 -12.70 2.56 23.98
C ARG A 64 -14.08 2.62 23.33
N THR A 65 -14.17 3.15 22.12
CA THR A 65 -15.43 3.38 21.40
C THR A 65 -15.31 2.83 19.97
N PRO A 66 -15.40 1.49 19.79
CA PRO A 66 -15.39 0.92 18.45
C PRO A 66 -16.68 1.28 17.70
N LYS A 67 -16.53 1.75 16.46
CA LYS A 67 -17.66 2.06 15.57
C LYS A 67 -17.87 0.89 14.61
N VAL A 68 -18.47 -0.19 15.09
CA VAL A 68 -18.78 -1.39 14.30
C VAL A 68 -20.23 -1.29 13.83
N ASN A 69 -20.48 -1.42 12.52
CA ASN A 69 -21.81 -1.25 11.96
C ASN A 69 -22.34 -2.58 11.43
N TYR A 70 -23.31 -3.16 12.13
CA TYR A 70 -24.00 -4.40 11.77
C TYR A 70 -25.31 -4.14 11.04
N SER A 71 -25.72 -2.88 10.92
CA SER A 71 -26.95 -2.42 10.29
C SER A 71 -26.80 -1.00 9.74
N ILE A 72 -27.73 -0.59 8.90
CA ILE A 72 -27.81 0.80 8.40
C ILE A 72 -28.02 1.78 9.57
N GLN A 73 -28.83 1.42 10.55
CA GLN A 73 -29.06 2.23 11.75
C GLN A 73 -27.78 2.44 12.58
N ASP A 74 -26.89 1.44 12.61
CA ASP A 74 -25.58 1.61 13.24
C ASP A 74 -24.70 2.61 12.48
N ILE A 75 -24.74 2.58 11.14
CA ILE A 75 -24.01 3.54 10.30
C ILE A 75 -24.54 4.97 10.55
N GLU A 76 -25.84 5.16 10.50
CA GLU A 76 -26.49 6.46 10.74
C GLU A 76 -26.17 7.02 12.13
N ARG A 77 -26.12 6.17 13.15
CA ARG A 77 -25.75 6.56 14.52
C ARG A 77 -24.26 6.92 14.63
N ASN A 78 -23.36 6.13 14.05
CA ASN A 78 -21.92 6.28 14.17
C ASN A 78 -21.37 7.37 13.24
N TYR A 79 -22.02 7.63 12.11
CA TYR A 79 -21.67 8.58 11.06
C TYR A 79 -22.93 9.33 10.60
N PRO A 80 -23.41 10.30 11.42
CA PRO A 80 -24.65 11.02 11.10
C PRO A 80 -24.55 11.83 9.81
N LEU A 81 -25.62 11.83 9.00
CA LEU A 81 -25.65 12.51 7.70
C LEU A 81 -25.29 13.99 7.74
N HIS A 82 -25.59 14.68 8.84
CA HIS A 82 -25.32 16.11 8.98
C HIS A 82 -23.83 16.44 9.26
N THR A 83 -23.01 15.45 9.65
CA THR A 83 -21.58 15.63 9.92
C THR A 83 -20.69 14.82 8.98
N ASP A 84 -21.17 13.66 8.53
CA ASP A 84 -20.37 12.67 7.82
C ASP A 84 -21.11 12.15 6.56
N PHE A 85 -21.78 13.03 5.81
CA PHE A 85 -22.67 12.66 4.69
C PHE A 85 -22.02 11.71 3.69
N GLU A 86 -20.83 12.03 3.23
CA GLU A 86 -20.13 11.22 2.22
C GLU A 86 -19.75 9.85 2.77
N LEU A 87 -19.12 9.80 3.94
CA LEU A 87 -18.71 8.54 4.58
C LEU A 87 -19.91 7.67 4.94
N ASN A 88 -21.01 8.27 5.42
CA ASN A 88 -22.26 7.58 5.70
C ASN A 88 -22.77 6.87 4.42
N SER A 89 -22.87 7.62 3.32
CA SER A 89 -23.39 7.12 2.03
C SER A 89 -22.51 5.98 1.48
N ILE A 90 -21.17 6.12 1.56
CA ILE A 90 -20.21 5.09 1.16
C ILE A 90 -20.41 3.82 2.02
N LEU A 91 -20.48 3.96 3.34
CA LEU A 91 -20.63 2.80 4.24
C LEU A 91 -21.96 2.07 4.03
N ILE A 92 -23.07 2.79 3.84
CA ILE A 92 -24.37 2.18 3.50
C ILE A 92 -24.27 1.41 2.19
N ARG A 93 -23.64 1.99 1.16
CA ARG A 93 -23.48 1.32 -0.11
C ARG A 93 -22.60 0.08 0.02
N CYS A 94 -21.49 0.17 0.72
CA CYS A 94 -20.62 -0.97 1.02
C CYS A 94 -21.36 -2.06 1.81
N PHE A 95 -22.16 -1.69 2.82
CA PHE A 95 -22.95 -2.64 3.60
C PHE A 95 -23.94 -3.43 2.75
N ASN A 96 -24.54 -2.79 1.73
CA ASN A 96 -25.51 -3.42 0.84
C ASN A 96 -24.86 -4.24 -0.28
N CYS A 97 -23.66 -3.88 -0.75
CA CYS A 97 -23.03 -4.43 -1.95
C CYS A 97 -21.90 -5.42 -1.68
N LEU A 98 -21.16 -5.26 -0.55
CA LEU A 98 -20.05 -6.18 -0.27
C LEU A 98 -20.56 -7.58 0.08
N PRO A 99 -19.90 -8.63 -0.39
CA PRO A 99 -20.34 -10.01 -0.20
C PRO A 99 -20.26 -10.39 1.28
N ARG A 100 -21.24 -11.17 1.72
CA ARG A 100 -21.35 -11.69 3.09
C ARG A 100 -20.97 -13.16 3.20
N ILE A 101 -21.00 -13.88 2.08
CA ILE A 101 -20.73 -15.32 1.98
C ILE A 101 -19.25 -15.53 1.66
N GLY A 102 -18.62 -16.53 2.26
CA GLY A 102 -17.20 -16.86 2.05
C GLY A 102 -16.22 -16.06 2.92
N PHE A 103 -16.73 -15.27 3.86
CA PHE A 103 -15.91 -14.45 4.77
C PHE A 103 -16.12 -14.79 6.26
N GLU A 104 -16.61 -16.00 6.54
CA GLU A 104 -16.86 -16.46 7.91
C GLU A 104 -15.58 -16.35 8.77
N GLY A 105 -15.63 -15.49 9.78
CA GLY A 105 -14.49 -15.23 10.67
C GLY A 105 -13.35 -14.43 10.04
N ARG A 106 -13.51 -13.93 8.80
CA ARG A 106 -12.48 -13.14 8.10
C ARG A 106 -12.86 -11.67 8.07
N VAL A 107 -11.86 -10.80 8.23
CA VAL A 107 -12.01 -9.34 8.18
C VAL A 107 -10.99 -8.75 7.23
N PHE A 108 -11.43 -7.89 6.34
CA PHE A 108 -10.62 -7.29 5.28
C PHE A 108 -10.57 -5.79 5.40
N GLN A 109 -9.53 -5.20 4.80
CA GLN A 109 -9.46 -3.79 4.49
C GLN A 109 -9.14 -3.60 3.02
N GLY A 110 -9.81 -2.63 2.41
CA GLY A 110 -9.51 -2.13 1.08
C GLY A 110 -9.83 -0.65 0.98
N ASP A 111 -9.33 -0.03 -0.05
CA ASP A 111 -9.59 1.36 -0.34
C ASP A 111 -10.82 1.49 -1.25
N PHE A 112 -11.71 2.41 -0.91
CA PHE A 112 -12.87 2.72 -1.75
C PHE A 112 -12.41 3.52 -2.97
N ILE A 113 -12.73 3.02 -4.16
CA ILE A 113 -12.39 3.64 -5.44
C ILE A 113 -13.57 4.47 -5.96
N GLY A 114 -14.80 3.95 -5.76
CA GLY A 114 -16.00 4.67 -6.17
C GLY A 114 -17.24 3.78 -6.24
N TYR A 115 -18.33 4.40 -6.67
CA TYR A 115 -19.57 3.69 -6.99
C TYR A 115 -19.46 3.05 -8.38
N GLY A 116 -20.04 1.87 -8.56
CA GLY A 116 -20.07 1.22 -9.87
C GLY A 116 -20.92 1.99 -10.91
N GLY A 117 -20.82 1.57 -12.16
CA GLY A 117 -21.52 2.16 -13.29
C GLY A 117 -20.67 3.12 -14.13
N TYR A 118 -19.40 3.28 -13.81
CA TYR A 118 -18.47 4.19 -14.49
C TYR A 118 -17.22 3.46 -14.98
N ARG A 119 -16.44 4.13 -15.84
CA ARG A 119 -15.07 3.75 -16.22
C ARG A 119 -14.03 4.58 -15.48
N ASP A 120 -14.35 5.86 -15.25
CA ASP A 120 -13.43 6.85 -14.72
C ASP A 120 -13.69 7.10 -13.25
N TYR A 121 -12.63 7.02 -12.47
CA TYR A 121 -12.64 7.20 -11.02
C TYR A 121 -11.53 8.16 -10.59
N LYS A 122 -11.83 9.00 -9.62
CA LYS A 122 -10.86 9.89 -8.97
C LYS A 122 -11.01 9.78 -7.45
N PRO A 123 -10.59 8.64 -6.88
CA PRO A 123 -10.78 8.43 -5.43
C PRO A 123 -9.84 9.25 -4.56
N ASN A 124 -8.69 9.66 -5.08
CA ASN A 124 -7.68 10.44 -4.38
C ASN A 124 -6.80 11.18 -5.41
N THR A 125 -5.48 11.22 -5.21
CA THR A 125 -4.51 11.88 -6.11
C THR A 125 -4.47 11.22 -7.49
N VAL A 126 -4.54 9.89 -7.53
CA VAL A 126 -4.55 9.12 -8.78
C VAL A 126 -5.97 9.00 -9.31
N SER A 127 -6.14 9.30 -10.61
CA SER A 127 -7.34 9.00 -11.38
C SER A 127 -7.14 7.70 -12.15
N TYR A 128 -8.19 6.90 -12.25
CA TYR A 128 -8.20 5.58 -12.88
C TYR A 128 -9.23 5.55 -13.99
N THR A 129 -8.81 5.16 -15.20
CA THR A 129 -9.71 4.92 -16.35
C THR A 129 -9.64 3.45 -16.72
N PHE A 130 -10.66 2.68 -16.34
CA PHE A 130 -10.74 1.25 -16.65
C PHE A 130 -11.10 1.01 -18.12
N ASP A 131 -10.67 -0.12 -18.70
CA ASP A 131 -11.02 -0.54 -20.06
C ASP A 131 -12.54 -0.65 -20.27
N THR A 132 -13.27 -1.05 -19.22
CA THR A 132 -14.71 -1.27 -19.26
C THR A 132 -15.43 -0.62 -18.08
N VAL A 133 -16.72 -0.36 -18.26
CA VAL A 133 -17.61 0.08 -17.17
C VAL A 133 -17.62 -0.96 -16.06
N GLN A 134 -17.42 -0.52 -14.82
CA GLN A 134 -17.44 -1.37 -13.64
C GLN A 134 -18.90 -1.61 -13.20
N ASN A 135 -19.54 -2.66 -13.73
CA ASN A 135 -20.95 -3.00 -13.48
C ASN A 135 -21.17 -3.69 -12.12
N VAL A 136 -20.76 -3.04 -11.05
CA VAL A 136 -20.88 -3.48 -9.65
C VAL A 136 -21.52 -2.39 -8.80
N GLY A 137 -21.87 -2.69 -7.56
CA GLY A 137 -22.45 -1.68 -6.65
C GLY A 137 -21.41 -0.71 -6.11
N VAL A 138 -20.21 -1.21 -5.81
CA VAL A 138 -19.04 -0.46 -5.34
C VAL A 138 -17.77 -1.05 -5.95
N VAL A 139 -16.78 -0.20 -6.16
CA VAL A 139 -15.43 -0.61 -6.55
C VAL A 139 -14.53 -0.42 -5.35
N VAL A 140 -13.91 -1.50 -4.88
CA VAL A 140 -13.01 -1.52 -3.72
C VAL A 140 -11.73 -2.26 -4.10
N ALA A 141 -10.59 -1.76 -3.64
CA ALA A 141 -9.28 -2.38 -3.82
C ALA A 141 -8.81 -3.04 -2.49
N PRO A 142 -9.12 -4.32 -2.24
CA PRO A 142 -8.70 -5.02 -1.03
C PRO A 142 -7.21 -5.29 -1.04
N HIS A 143 -6.55 -5.07 0.11
CA HIS A 143 -5.11 -5.22 0.25
C HIS A 143 -4.65 -5.82 1.59
N THR A 144 -5.53 -5.87 2.59
CA THR A 144 -5.20 -6.34 3.94
C THR A 144 -6.25 -7.30 4.46
N GLU A 145 -5.81 -8.36 5.12
CA GLU A 145 -6.62 -9.24 5.93
C GLU A 145 -6.24 -9.06 7.40
N TYR A 146 -7.24 -9.09 8.26
CA TYR A 146 -7.06 -9.03 9.71
C TYR A 146 -7.34 -10.40 10.32
N LYS A 147 -6.45 -10.84 11.20
CA LYS A 147 -6.54 -12.13 11.92
C LYS A 147 -6.51 -11.91 13.42
N GLY A 148 -7.45 -12.53 14.12
CA GLY A 148 -7.61 -12.43 15.56
C GLY A 148 -8.89 -13.10 16.01
N THR A 149 -9.06 -13.25 17.30
CA THR A 149 -10.26 -13.86 17.91
C THR A 149 -11.29 -12.81 18.34
N THR A 150 -10.85 -11.55 18.49
CA THR A 150 -11.71 -10.39 18.75
C THR A 150 -11.29 -9.22 17.87
N LEU A 151 -12.20 -8.27 17.60
CA LEU A 151 -11.85 -7.06 16.84
C LEU A 151 -10.72 -6.23 17.50
N LYS A 152 -10.52 -6.38 18.81
CA LYS A 152 -9.50 -5.63 19.56
C LYS A 152 -8.10 -6.20 19.43
N ASP A 153 -7.99 -7.52 19.19
CA ASP A 153 -6.72 -8.23 19.10
C ASP A 153 -6.31 -8.59 17.66
N MET A 154 -7.06 -8.13 16.69
CA MET A 154 -6.74 -8.36 15.28
C MET A 154 -5.39 -7.78 14.88
N ASN A 155 -4.65 -8.56 14.12
CA ASN A 155 -3.39 -8.20 13.50
C ASN A 155 -3.57 -8.09 11.99
N ALA A 156 -3.05 -7.03 11.40
CA ALA A 156 -3.08 -6.80 9.96
C ALA A 156 -2.01 -7.63 9.27
N GLU A 157 -2.39 -8.34 8.21
CA GLU A 157 -1.49 -9.04 7.30
C GLU A 157 -1.79 -8.62 5.86
N PRO A 158 -0.80 -8.58 4.96
CA PRO A 158 -1.07 -8.38 3.55
C PRO A 158 -2.00 -9.46 3.02
N LEU A 159 -2.99 -9.07 2.23
CA LEU A 159 -3.88 -10.02 1.57
C LEU A 159 -3.11 -10.76 0.47
N LYS A 160 -2.96 -12.08 0.62
CA LYS A 160 -2.12 -12.93 -0.26
C LYS A 160 -2.92 -13.63 -1.36
N GLU A 161 -4.20 -13.79 -1.15
CA GLU A 161 -5.10 -14.40 -2.13
C GLU A 161 -5.93 -13.34 -2.86
N LYS A 162 -6.32 -13.63 -4.09
CA LYS A 162 -7.27 -12.79 -4.82
C LYS A 162 -8.68 -13.08 -4.32
N LEU A 163 -9.40 -12.03 -3.96
CA LEU A 163 -10.84 -12.09 -3.80
C LEU A 163 -11.51 -12.12 -5.18
N ASP A 164 -12.83 -12.34 -5.23
CA ASP A 164 -13.58 -12.45 -6.49
C ASP A 164 -13.27 -11.26 -7.43
N PRO A 165 -12.65 -11.50 -8.61
CA PRO A 165 -12.25 -10.44 -9.51
C PRO A 165 -13.41 -9.67 -10.14
N THR A 166 -14.64 -10.21 -10.08
CA THR A 166 -15.84 -9.52 -10.59
C THR A 166 -16.35 -8.44 -9.64
N MET A 167 -15.89 -8.44 -8.39
CA MET A 167 -16.34 -7.52 -7.33
C MET A 167 -15.24 -6.61 -6.82
N PHE A 168 -13.98 -6.98 -7.00
CA PHE A 168 -12.85 -6.28 -6.43
C PHE A 168 -11.75 -6.00 -7.45
N VAL A 169 -11.13 -4.85 -7.34
CA VAL A 169 -9.94 -4.48 -8.10
C VAL A 169 -8.70 -4.89 -7.32
N GLN A 170 -8.12 -6.01 -7.66
CA GLN A 170 -6.96 -6.58 -6.95
C GLN A 170 -5.97 -7.20 -7.95
N PRO A 171 -5.27 -6.37 -8.75
CA PRO A 171 -4.36 -6.85 -9.77
C PRO A 171 -3.13 -7.52 -9.19
N SER A 172 -2.64 -8.57 -9.90
CA SER A 172 -1.37 -9.22 -9.61
C SER A 172 -0.23 -8.50 -10.29
N ALA A 173 0.94 -8.59 -9.68
CA ALA A 173 2.18 -8.14 -10.29
C ALA A 173 3.26 -9.22 -10.15
N TRP A 174 4.27 -9.20 -11.04
CA TRP A 174 5.38 -10.14 -11.07
C TRP A 174 6.63 -9.50 -11.67
N ILE A 175 7.79 -10.11 -11.41
CA ILE A 175 9.04 -9.70 -12.06
C ILE A 175 9.06 -10.26 -13.48
N ALA A 176 9.27 -9.40 -14.47
CA ALA A 176 9.43 -9.81 -15.86
C ALA A 176 10.65 -10.74 -16.02
N GLY A 177 10.46 -11.84 -16.78
CA GLY A 177 11.51 -12.83 -17.00
C GLY A 177 11.27 -14.17 -16.30
N GLN A 178 10.20 -14.32 -15.53
CA GLN A 178 9.73 -15.63 -15.06
C GLN A 178 9.13 -16.40 -16.24
N GLY A 179 9.95 -17.25 -16.87
CA GLY A 179 9.47 -18.18 -17.93
C GLY A 179 9.73 -17.76 -19.37
N SER A 180 10.24 -16.56 -19.65
CA SER A 180 10.79 -16.19 -20.97
C SER A 180 12.26 -15.82 -20.80
N LEU A 181 13.10 -16.24 -21.75
CA LEU A 181 14.55 -16.04 -21.73
C LEU A 181 14.90 -14.64 -21.22
N PRO A 182 15.46 -14.51 -20.01
CA PRO A 182 15.89 -13.23 -19.51
C PRO A 182 17.08 -12.79 -20.37
N GLY A 183 17.08 -11.54 -20.76
CA GLY A 183 18.37 -10.90 -21.00
C GLY A 183 19.19 -11.12 -19.70
N LYS A 184 20.29 -11.81 -19.77
CA LYS A 184 21.16 -12.23 -18.64
C LYS A 184 21.70 -11.07 -17.77
N GLY A 185 21.27 -9.82 -17.98
CA GLY A 185 21.76 -8.63 -17.31
C GLY A 185 20.99 -8.24 -16.04
N THR A 186 19.67 -8.26 -16.06
CA THR A 186 18.85 -7.49 -15.08
C THR A 186 18.90 -8.05 -13.66
N THR A 187 18.90 -9.38 -13.49
CA THR A 187 19.02 -9.99 -12.16
C THR A 187 20.45 -9.91 -11.62
N THR A 188 21.45 -10.02 -12.50
CA THR A 188 22.86 -9.89 -12.12
C THR A 188 23.17 -8.50 -11.60
N ASP A 189 22.59 -7.46 -12.18
CA ASP A 189 22.77 -6.07 -11.73
C ASP A 189 22.16 -5.85 -10.34
N ILE A 190 20.96 -6.39 -10.10
CA ILE A 190 20.31 -6.31 -8.78
C ILE A 190 21.15 -7.06 -7.73
N ASP A 191 21.64 -8.25 -8.04
CA ASP A 191 22.48 -9.05 -7.12
C ASP A 191 23.79 -8.33 -6.79
N MET A 192 24.42 -7.68 -7.78
CA MET A 192 25.61 -6.84 -7.54
C MET A 192 25.29 -5.64 -6.64
N MET A 193 24.18 -4.93 -6.89
CA MET A 193 23.77 -3.80 -6.07
C MET A 193 23.47 -4.24 -4.62
N ILE A 194 22.84 -5.38 -4.43
CA ILE A 194 22.58 -5.98 -3.12
C ILE A 194 23.92 -6.32 -2.42
N GLY A 195 24.85 -6.93 -3.14
CA GLY A 195 26.20 -7.22 -2.61
C GLY A 195 26.91 -5.96 -2.14
N PHE A 196 26.83 -4.89 -2.94
CA PHE A 196 27.39 -3.59 -2.60
C PHE A 196 26.70 -2.98 -1.36
N ALA A 197 25.38 -3.03 -1.30
CA ALA A 197 24.62 -2.53 -0.14
C ALA A 197 24.99 -3.28 1.15
N ARG A 198 25.20 -4.59 1.09
CA ARG A 198 25.65 -5.39 2.24
C ARG A 198 27.07 -5.01 2.68
N GLN A 199 27.99 -4.76 1.73
CA GLN A 199 29.31 -4.25 2.06
C GLN A 199 29.26 -2.88 2.70
N MET A 200 28.50 -1.93 2.14
CA MET A 200 28.33 -0.60 2.72
C MET A 200 27.75 -0.67 4.12
N ALA A 201 26.79 -1.57 4.36
CA ALA A 201 26.18 -1.76 5.67
C ALA A 201 27.17 -2.17 6.78
N THR A 202 28.32 -2.74 6.44
CA THR A 202 29.38 -3.05 7.42
C THR A 202 30.24 -1.84 7.80
N LEU A 203 30.10 -0.72 7.09
CA LEU A 203 30.91 0.48 7.22
C LEU A 203 30.15 1.69 7.74
N VAL A 204 28.84 1.54 8.02
CA VAL A 204 27.97 2.64 8.45
C VAL A 204 27.55 2.48 9.90
N ASP A 205 27.40 3.59 10.58
CA ASP A 205 26.75 3.64 11.88
C ASP A 205 25.24 3.82 11.66
N PHE A 206 24.44 2.88 12.11
CA PHE A 206 23.00 2.94 12.00
C PHE A 206 22.40 3.90 13.03
N ALA A 207 21.30 4.54 12.64
CA ALA A 207 20.59 5.47 13.50
C ALA A 207 19.78 4.72 14.57
N THR A 208 19.65 5.33 15.74
CA THR A 208 18.64 4.90 16.71
C THR A 208 17.23 5.12 16.14
N PRO A 209 16.20 4.45 16.67
CA PRO A 209 14.82 4.65 16.18
C PRO A 209 14.37 6.13 16.18
N LYS A 210 14.81 6.91 17.17
CA LYS A 210 14.48 8.34 17.26
C LYS A 210 15.19 9.17 16.18
N GLU A 211 16.46 8.90 15.93
CA GLU A 211 17.23 9.56 14.86
C GLU A 211 16.71 9.17 13.48
N ALA A 212 16.35 7.89 13.28
CA ALA A 212 15.77 7.42 12.03
C ALA A 212 14.45 8.13 11.70
N GLU A 213 13.60 8.40 12.68
CA GLU A 213 12.37 9.19 12.47
C GLU A 213 12.67 10.64 12.07
N LEU A 214 13.71 11.26 12.61
CA LEU A 214 14.15 12.60 12.19
C LEU A 214 14.71 12.57 10.76
N LEU A 215 15.59 11.60 10.46
CA LEU A 215 16.15 11.43 9.11
C LEU A 215 15.04 11.19 8.08
N LYS A 216 14.06 10.32 8.37
CA LYS A 216 12.89 10.12 7.48
C LYS A 216 12.14 11.42 7.22
N LYS A 217 11.96 12.25 8.26
CA LYS A 217 11.27 13.52 8.11
C LYS A 217 12.04 14.47 7.20
N ASP A 218 13.35 14.55 7.35
CA ASP A 218 14.21 15.42 6.54
C ASP A 218 14.26 14.91 5.09
N LEU A 219 14.50 13.61 4.88
CA LEU A 219 14.49 12.98 3.55
C LEU A 219 13.14 13.16 2.85
N ASN A 220 12.02 13.05 3.57
CA ASN A 220 10.69 13.31 3.03
C ASN A 220 10.47 14.79 2.68
N ALA A 221 11.15 15.73 3.34
CA ALA A 221 11.09 17.13 2.98
C ALA A 221 11.74 17.39 1.61
N TYR A 222 12.96 16.87 1.38
CA TYR A 222 13.60 16.94 0.05
C TYR A 222 12.70 16.37 -1.05
N ILE A 223 12.21 15.14 -0.85
CA ILE A 223 11.35 14.46 -1.85
C ILE A 223 10.07 15.25 -2.12
N ARG A 224 9.44 15.79 -1.09
CA ARG A 224 8.20 16.58 -1.21
C ARG A 224 8.43 17.88 -1.95
N ASP A 225 9.57 18.52 -1.71
CA ASP A 225 9.90 19.81 -2.30
C ASP A 225 10.46 19.65 -3.73
N GLY A 226 10.67 18.39 -4.18
CA GLY A 226 11.17 18.06 -5.51
C GLY A 226 12.69 18.16 -5.62
N ASP A 227 13.37 18.26 -4.49
CA ASP A 227 14.81 18.39 -4.42
C ASP A 227 15.53 17.04 -4.45
N GLU A 228 16.74 17.02 -5.00
CA GLU A 228 17.60 15.87 -4.96
C GLU A 228 18.21 15.70 -3.56
N VAL A 229 18.18 14.45 -3.04
CA VAL A 229 18.84 14.13 -1.77
C VAL A 229 20.34 14.02 -1.99
N ILE A 230 21.09 14.99 -1.48
CA ILE A 230 22.55 15.01 -1.52
C ILE A 230 23.07 14.46 -0.19
N ALA A 231 23.70 13.28 -0.24
CA ALA A 231 24.10 12.57 0.99
C ALA A 231 25.05 13.39 1.86
N GLU A 232 25.93 14.16 1.24
CA GLU A 232 26.97 14.99 1.89
C GLU A 232 26.41 16.13 2.74
N GLU A 233 25.14 16.47 2.60
CA GLU A 233 24.45 17.46 3.43
C GLU A 233 24.02 16.90 4.80
N PHE A 234 24.12 15.59 4.98
CA PHE A 234 23.76 14.92 6.23
C PHE A 234 24.97 14.55 7.07
N ALA A 235 24.86 14.70 8.38
CA ALA A 235 25.93 14.34 9.31
C ALA A 235 26.36 12.86 9.17
N ASN A 236 25.41 11.96 8.96
CA ASN A 236 25.67 10.54 8.67
C ASN A 236 25.53 10.24 7.16
N TYR A 237 26.35 10.93 6.35
CA TYR A 237 26.28 10.83 4.89
C TYR A 237 26.48 9.40 4.36
N GLN A 238 27.24 8.56 5.06
CA GLN A 238 27.46 7.16 4.66
C GLN A 238 26.17 6.35 4.76
N LEU A 239 25.38 6.56 5.80
CA LEU A 239 24.06 5.94 5.95
C LEU A 239 23.09 6.43 4.87
N ILE A 240 23.12 7.72 4.53
CA ILE A 240 22.29 8.27 3.46
C ILE A 240 22.70 7.72 2.08
N ARG A 241 23.99 7.52 1.81
CA ARG A 241 24.46 6.83 0.60
C ARG A 241 23.95 5.40 0.52
N LEU A 242 23.91 4.65 1.63
CA LEU A 242 23.30 3.33 1.69
C LEU A 242 21.79 3.41 1.43
N TRP A 243 21.11 4.39 2.02
CA TRP A 243 19.70 4.65 1.77
C TRP A 243 19.40 4.92 0.29
N LEU A 244 20.21 5.77 -0.37
CA LEU A 244 20.12 6.05 -1.82
C LEU A 244 20.37 4.80 -2.67
N LEU A 245 21.31 3.94 -2.28
CA LEU A 245 21.57 2.68 -2.98
C LEU A 245 20.36 1.73 -2.89
N VAL A 246 19.75 1.59 -1.70
CA VAL A 246 18.55 0.74 -1.53
C VAL A 246 17.34 1.33 -2.28
N LYS A 247 17.21 2.67 -2.32
CA LYS A 247 16.23 3.35 -3.17
C LYS A 247 16.45 3.06 -4.66
N SER A 248 17.71 3.03 -5.10
CA SER A 248 18.05 2.67 -6.49
C SER A 248 17.72 1.20 -6.80
N ILE A 249 17.99 0.27 -5.89
CA ILE A 249 17.57 -1.14 -6.03
C ILE A 249 16.03 -1.22 -6.20
N LYS A 250 15.28 -0.52 -5.35
CA LYS A 250 13.80 -0.44 -5.47
C LYS A 250 13.37 0.07 -6.85
N THR A 251 14.03 1.09 -7.36
CA THR A 251 13.73 1.69 -8.68
C THR A 251 13.96 0.68 -9.80
N VAL A 252 15.09 -0.04 -9.79
CA VAL A 252 15.39 -1.09 -10.76
C VAL A 252 14.37 -2.23 -10.69
N VAL A 253 14.03 -2.69 -9.47
CA VAL A 253 12.99 -3.72 -9.28
C VAL A 253 11.66 -3.25 -9.85
N ARG A 254 11.21 -2.01 -9.56
CA ARG A 254 9.99 -1.45 -10.15
C ARG A 254 10.03 -1.44 -11.68
N TYR A 255 11.15 -1.07 -12.27
CA TYR A 255 11.29 -0.99 -13.74
C TYR A 255 11.06 -2.33 -14.43
N ILE A 256 11.45 -3.44 -13.80
CA ILE A 256 11.27 -4.80 -14.34
C ILE A 256 9.93 -5.43 -13.95
N MET A 257 9.13 -4.80 -13.10
CA MET A 257 7.79 -5.28 -12.74
C MET A 257 6.83 -5.23 -13.93
N ARG A 258 5.91 -6.17 -13.94
CA ARG A 258 4.77 -6.23 -14.85
C ARG A 258 3.53 -6.57 -14.03
N ASP A 259 2.36 -6.24 -14.56
CA ASP A 259 1.09 -6.52 -13.91
C ASP A 259 -0.01 -6.83 -14.93
N ASP A 260 -1.17 -7.25 -14.42
CA ASP A 260 -2.38 -7.50 -15.18
C ASP A 260 -3.44 -6.38 -15.01
N PHE A 261 -3.04 -5.20 -14.52
CA PHE A 261 -3.93 -4.08 -14.27
C PHE A 261 -4.31 -3.36 -15.56
N LYS A 262 -5.52 -3.60 -16.02
CA LYS A 262 -6.07 -3.00 -17.24
C LYS A 262 -6.78 -1.68 -16.91
N CYS A 263 -5.98 -0.68 -16.61
CA CYS A 263 -6.46 0.62 -16.21
C CYS A 263 -5.39 1.68 -16.49
N ASP A 264 -5.76 2.74 -17.18
CA ASP A 264 -4.91 3.90 -17.33
C ASP A 264 -4.95 4.74 -16.05
N CYS A 265 -3.78 5.18 -15.62
CA CYS A 265 -3.62 5.97 -14.41
C CYS A 265 -3.14 7.38 -14.76
N PHE A 266 -3.70 8.38 -14.05
CA PHE A 266 -3.36 9.78 -14.29
C PHE A 266 -3.18 10.54 -12.96
N ILE A 267 -2.26 11.51 -12.96
CA ILE A 267 -2.16 12.53 -11.91
C ILE A 267 -2.20 13.90 -12.62
N ALA A 268 -3.08 14.79 -12.20
CA ALA A 268 -3.25 16.11 -12.81
C ALA A 268 -3.41 16.06 -14.34
N ASN A 269 -4.11 15.04 -14.87
CA ASN A 269 -4.30 14.71 -16.29
C ASN A 269 -3.03 14.23 -17.04
N GLU A 270 -1.92 14.03 -16.35
CA GLU A 270 -0.73 13.42 -16.95
C GLU A 270 -0.76 11.90 -16.73
N TYR A 271 -0.49 11.15 -17.81
CA TYR A 271 -0.42 9.69 -17.74
C TYR A 271 0.75 9.23 -16.87
N ILE A 272 0.49 8.26 -15.99
CA ILE A 272 1.50 7.61 -15.16
C ILE A 272 1.38 6.09 -15.26
N THR A 273 2.45 5.38 -14.96
CA THR A 273 2.49 3.90 -14.94
C THR A 273 1.90 3.28 -13.66
N GLY A 274 0.98 3.99 -12.99
CA GLY A 274 0.43 3.60 -11.71
C GLY A 274 1.29 4.05 -10.52
N GLU A 275 0.78 3.85 -9.31
CA GLU A 275 1.50 4.25 -8.08
C GLU A 275 2.74 3.38 -7.81
N GLY A 276 2.66 2.12 -8.17
CA GLY A 276 3.70 1.14 -7.94
C GLY A 276 3.15 -0.17 -7.38
N TYR A 277 3.94 -0.85 -6.57
CA TYR A 277 3.64 -2.21 -6.13
C TYR A 277 3.82 -2.38 -4.62
N VAL A 278 3.22 -3.43 -4.08
CA VAL A 278 3.50 -3.95 -2.75
C VAL A 278 4.20 -5.30 -2.91
N MET A 279 5.41 -5.40 -2.36
CA MET A 279 6.18 -6.64 -2.28
C MET A 279 5.95 -7.28 -0.93
N SER A 280 5.50 -8.53 -0.89
CA SER A 280 5.35 -9.33 0.32
C SER A 280 6.28 -10.54 0.26
N SER A 281 7.14 -10.67 1.27
CA SER A 281 8.12 -11.72 1.41
C SER A 281 8.08 -12.34 2.81
N LYS A 282 8.84 -13.41 3.03
CA LYS A 282 9.09 -13.94 4.39
C LYS A 282 9.90 -12.99 5.28
N HIS A 283 10.55 -11.99 4.69
CA HIS A 283 11.40 -11.02 5.38
C HIS A 283 10.67 -9.70 5.69
N GLY A 284 9.46 -9.51 5.21
CA GLY A 284 8.67 -8.31 5.42
C GLY A 284 7.81 -7.94 4.22
N THR A 285 7.05 -6.88 4.39
CA THR A 285 6.21 -6.28 3.33
C THR A 285 6.66 -4.84 3.10
N TYR A 286 6.85 -4.46 1.83
CA TYR A 286 7.47 -3.19 1.44
C TYR A 286 6.68 -2.53 0.31
N LYS A 287 6.63 -1.19 0.32
CA LYS A 287 6.08 -0.38 -0.77
C LYS A 287 7.15 -0.12 -1.82
N LEU A 288 6.92 -0.58 -3.03
CA LEU A 288 7.73 -0.26 -4.21
C LEU A 288 7.08 0.90 -4.98
N VAL A 289 6.99 2.07 -4.35
CA VAL A 289 6.32 3.27 -4.87
C VAL A 289 7.35 4.31 -5.28
N ASP A 290 7.04 5.06 -6.34
CA ASP A 290 7.79 6.24 -6.74
C ASP A 290 7.47 7.42 -5.83
N ARG A 291 8.35 7.66 -4.87
CA ARG A 291 8.12 8.72 -3.86
C ARG A 291 8.22 10.11 -4.46
N GLU A 292 9.10 10.32 -5.42
CA GLU A 292 9.31 11.61 -6.08
C GLU A 292 8.03 12.09 -6.76
N ILE A 293 7.37 11.19 -7.49
CA ILE A 293 6.11 11.52 -8.14
C ILE A 293 5.00 11.69 -7.11
N PHE A 294 4.75 10.67 -6.29
CA PHE A 294 3.55 10.64 -5.43
C PHE A 294 3.62 11.58 -4.24
N SER A 295 4.79 11.74 -3.60
CA SER A 295 4.93 12.69 -2.50
C SER A 295 4.81 14.13 -2.99
N TYR A 296 5.46 14.45 -4.11
CA TYR A 296 5.35 15.78 -4.70
C TYR A 296 3.89 16.16 -5.00
N TYR A 297 3.16 15.31 -5.71
CA TYR A 297 1.77 15.59 -6.07
C TYR A 297 0.83 15.62 -4.86
N ASN A 298 0.99 14.71 -3.90
CA ASN A 298 0.18 14.69 -2.69
C ASN A 298 0.32 15.96 -1.83
N PHE A 299 1.49 16.60 -1.84
CA PHE A 299 1.73 17.77 -1.00
C PHE A 299 1.53 19.10 -1.75
N ASN A 300 1.74 19.13 -3.05
CA ASN A 300 1.76 20.38 -3.82
C ASN A 300 0.49 20.63 -4.65
N ILE A 301 -0.21 19.59 -5.14
CA ILE A 301 -1.38 19.76 -6.01
C ILE A 301 -2.71 19.70 -5.24
N ILE A 302 -2.81 18.93 -4.16
CA ILE A 302 -4.05 18.85 -3.36
C ILE A 302 -4.33 20.16 -2.59
N ARG A 303 -3.37 21.07 -2.50
CA ARG A 303 -3.51 22.36 -1.80
C ARG A 303 -3.84 23.54 -2.71
N SER A 304 -3.91 23.36 -3.99
CA SER A 304 -4.40 24.32 -4.98
C SER A 304 -5.84 23.98 -5.42
#